data_7f3b8a95c40d1b88118a7af5ff4f7813
#
_entry.id   7f3b8a95c40d1b88118a7af5ff4f7813
#
_cell.length_a   1.000
_cell.length_b   1.000
_cell.length_c   1.000
_cell.angle_alpha   90.00
_cell.angle_beta   90.00
_cell.angle_gamma   90.00
#
_symmetry.space_group_name_H-M   'P 1'
#
loop_
_entity.id
_entity.type
_entity.pdbx_description
1 polymer ?
#
loop_
_entity_poly.entity_id
_entity_poly.type
_entity_poly.pdbx_seq_one_letter_code
_entity_poly.pdbx_strand_id
1 'polypeptide(L)'
;MPETPTRPFLPAALPAVLLAAALLTPTAASAAPPPPAPGPGHLIQKPYDCAREAKDQWPWGCLADCESSGRWHINSGNSYYGGLQFRQSTWKANGGLAYAPRADLATRAQQITVAEEVLRTQGWEAWPACSKAYKLAGRMHIVKPGDTLSAIAVRSHVKGGWQALYRANKKMIGPSPDRLNPGTMLVIPKA
;
A
#
# COMPACT_ATOMS: atom_id res chain seq x y z
N MET A 1 58.13 47.65 50.14
CA MET A 1 57.02 47.09 49.40
C MET A 1 57.44 47.10 47.95
N PRO A 2 57.75 45.95 47.31
CA PRO A 2 58.11 45.93 45.92
C PRO A 2 56.85 45.60 45.06
N GLU A 3 56.70 46.38 43.99
CA GLU A 3 55.64 46.27 42.99
C GLU A 3 55.90 45.06 42.09
N THR A 4 54.87 44.31 41.86
CA THR A 4 54.87 43.18 40.90
C THR A 4 54.51 43.71 39.49
N PRO A 5 55.26 43.35 38.48
CA PRO A 5 54.91 43.76 37.10
C PRO A 5 53.80 42.87 36.49
N THR A 6 52.78 43.50 36.03
CA THR A 6 51.68 42.92 35.21
C THR A 6 52.19 42.50 33.82
N ARG A 7 52.03 41.23 33.46
CA ARG A 7 52.30 40.74 32.14
C ARG A 7 51.07 40.98 31.23
N PRO A 8 51.22 41.38 29.95
CA PRO A 8 50.14 41.54 29.03
C PRO A 8 49.75 40.16 28.45
N PHE A 9 48.44 39.89 28.46
CA PHE A 9 47.86 38.73 27.79
C PHE A 9 47.86 38.94 26.26
N LEU A 10 48.53 38.07 25.54
CA LEU A 10 48.41 37.92 24.08
C LEU A 10 47.17 37.10 23.77
N PRO A 11 46.32 37.52 22.82
CA PRO A 11 45.21 36.69 22.39
C PRO A 11 45.71 35.55 21.49
N ALA A 12 45.36 34.32 21.85
CA ALA A 12 45.63 33.14 21.07
C ALA A 12 44.75 33.17 19.81
N ALA A 13 45.38 33.18 18.64
CA ALA A 13 44.70 33.02 17.36
C ALA A 13 44.28 31.55 17.20
N LEU A 14 42.99 31.32 17.12
CA LEU A 14 42.40 30.03 16.74
C LEU A 14 42.50 29.83 15.20
N PRO A 15 42.96 28.67 14.71
CA PRO A 15 42.94 28.39 13.29
C PRO A 15 41.49 28.13 12.83
N ALA A 16 41.07 28.87 11.84
CA ALA A 16 39.80 28.61 11.13
C ALA A 16 39.93 27.31 10.34
N VAL A 17 39.23 26.25 10.82
CA VAL A 17 39.04 25.01 10.05
C VAL A 17 37.96 25.28 9.01
N LEU A 18 38.37 25.45 7.75
CA LEU A 18 37.48 25.48 6.60
C LEU A 18 36.93 24.06 6.37
N LEU A 19 35.71 23.78 6.86
CA LEU A 19 34.95 22.61 6.43
C LEU A 19 34.46 22.85 5.00
N ALA A 20 35.10 22.21 4.03
CA ALA A 20 34.59 22.09 2.66
C ALA A 20 33.38 21.17 2.69
N ALA A 21 32.17 21.73 2.69
CA ALA A 21 30.94 20.99 2.47
C ALA A 21 30.91 20.55 1.00
N ALA A 22 31.20 19.26 0.75
CA ALA A 22 30.97 18.66 -0.54
C ALA A 22 29.44 18.56 -0.76
N LEU A 23 28.93 19.41 -1.64
CA LEU A 23 27.56 19.35 -2.14
C LEU A 23 27.45 18.10 -3.02
N LEU A 24 26.96 16.98 -2.44
CA LEU A 24 26.50 15.84 -3.20
C LEU A 24 25.22 16.25 -3.91
N THR A 25 25.34 16.62 -5.19
CA THR A 25 24.17 16.81 -6.05
C THR A 25 23.50 15.43 -6.24
N PRO A 26 22.20 15.27 -5.91
CA PRO A 26 21.51 14.04 -6.23
C PRO A 26 21.44 13.91 -7.76
N THR A 27 22.07 12.86 -8.29
CA THR A 27 21.91 12.50 -9.71
C THR A 27 20.44 12.15 -9.91
N ALA A 28 19.72 12.96 -10.67
CA ALA A 28 18.36 12.66 -11.07
C ALA A 28 18.39 11.37 -11.89
N ALA A 29 17.85 10.28 -11.30
CA ALA A 29 17.63 9.05 -12.05
C ALA A 29 16.66 9.39 -13.18
N SER A 30 17.16 9.33 -14.41
CA SER A 30 16.37 9.51 -15.63
C SER A 30 15.28 8.43 -15.62
N ALA A 31 14.02 8.86 -15.47
CA ALA A 31 12.88 7.93 -15.55
C ALA A 31 12.86 7.36 -16.98
N ALA A 32 12.88 6.02 -17.09
CA ALA A 32 12.69 5.35 -18.36
C ALA A 32 11.36 5.80 -19.00
N PRO A 33 11.29 5.96 -20.33
CA PRO A 33 10.04 6.31 -21.00
C PRO A 33 8.97 5.26 -20.70
N PRO A 34 7.69 5.68 -20.50
CA PRO A 34 6.61 4.73 -20.24
C PRO A 34 6.47 3.76 -21.43
N PRO A 35 6.23 2.46 -21.15
CA PRO A 35 5.95 1.50 -22.22
C PRO A 35 4.71 1.94 -23.00
N PRO A 36 4.61 1.65 -24.31
CA PRO A 36 3.47 1.99 -25.13
C PRO A 36 2.19 1.39 -24.56
N ALA A 37 1.10 2.15 -24.63
CA ALA A 37 -0.23 1.67 -24.23
C ALA A 37 -0.58 0.40 -25.01
N PRO A 38 -1.26 -0.59 -24.39
CA PRO A 38 -1.74 -1.75 -25.13
C PRO A 38 -2.77 -1.29 -26.18
N GLY A 39 -2.60 -1.78 -27.40
CA GLY A 39 -3.56 -1.53 -28.48
C GLY A 39 -4.94 -2.07 -28.11
N PRO A 40 -6.03 -1.54 -28.76
CA PRO A 40 -7.38 -2.04 -28.57
C PRO A 40 -7.43 -3.48 -29.08
N GLY A 41 -7.58 -4.46 -28.20
CA GLY A 41 -7.69 -5.84 -28.61
C GLY A 41 -7.12 -6.88 -27.66
N HIS A 42 -6.88 -6.57 -26.41
CA HIS A 42 -6.64 -7.63 -25.43
C HIS A 42 -8.00 -8.27 -25.11
N LEU A 43 -8.39 -9.22 -25.99
CA LEU A 43 -9.48 -10.15 -25.72
C LEU A 43 -9.20 -10.73 -24.33
N ILE A 44 -10.20 -10.64 -23.45
CA ILE A 44 -10.23 -11.32 -22.17
C ILE A 44 -10.07 -12.82 -22.48
N GLN A 45 -8.83 -13.27 -22.59
CA GLN A 45 -8.56 -14.70 -22.56
C GLN A 45 -9.13 -15.20 -21.24
N LYS A 46 -9.86 -16.32 -21.35
CA LYS A 46 -10.41 -17.12 -20.24
C LYS A 46 -9.57 -16.88 -18.98
N PRO A 47 -10.18 -16.51 -17.83
CA PRO A 47 -9.40 -16.07 -16.70
C PRO A 47 -8.29 -17.06 -16.42
N TYR A 48 -7.07 -16.61 -16.65
CA TYR A 48 -5.85 -17.28 -16.26
C TYR A 48 -6.06 -17.72 -14.80
N ASP A 49 -5.85 -18.98 -14.49
CA ASP A 49 -6.07 -19.47 -13.12
C ASP A 49 -4.95 -18.97 -12.21
N CYS A 50 -4.84 -17.65 -12.15
CA CYS A 50 -3.85 -16.90 -11.41
C CYS A 50 -3.79 -17.36 -9.95
N ALA A 51 -4.91 -17.79 -9.38
CA ALA A 51 -4.96 -18.31 -8.02
C ALA A 51 -4.23 -19.65 -7.88
N ARG A 52 -4.13 -20.46 -8.95
CA ARG A 52 -3.42 -21.74 -8.93
C ARG A 52 -1.94 -21.62 -9.27
N GLU A 53 -1.62 -20.72 -10.20
CA GLU A 53 -0.27 -20.62 -10.76
C GLU A 53 0.63 -19.62 -10.02
N ALA A 54 0.04 -18.62 -9.35
CA ALA A 54 0.75 -17.57 -8.64
C ALA A 54 0.31 -17.48 -7.18
N LYS A 55 0.64 -18.49 -6.37
CA LYS A 55 0.24 -18.60 -4.95
C LYS A 55 0.61 -17.37 -4.09
N ASP A 56 1.69 -16.70 -4.41
CA ASP A 56 2.21 -15.50 -3.73
C ASP A 56 1.59 -14.19 -4.24
N GLN A 57 0.82 -14.24 -5.34
CA GLN A 57 0.25 -13.05 -5.97
C GLN A 57 -1.27 -12.88 -5.72
N TRP A 58 -1.93 -13.91 -5.22
CA TRP A 58 -3.36 -13.85 -4.93
C TRP A 58 -3.67 -13.00 -3.68
N PRO A 59 -4.71 -12.15 -3.69
CA PRO A 59 -5.54 -11.77 -4.85
C PRO A 59 -4.96 -10.63 -5.69
N TRP A 60 -4.02 -9.86 -5.16
CA TRP A 60 -3.62 -8.56 -5.67
C TRP A 60 -2.83 -8.62 -6.98
N GLY A 61 -1.95 -9.60 -7.12
CA GLY A 61 -1.22 -9.78 -8.37
C GLY A 61 -2.16 -10.14 -9.53
N CYS A 62 -3.12 -11.02 -9.26
CA CYS A 62 -4.12 -11.40 -10.23
C CYS A 62 -5.04 -10.25 -10.62
N LEU A 63 -5.41 -9.42 -9.64
CA LEU A 63 -6.20 -8.22 -9.90
C LEU A 63 -5.41 -7.22 -10.75
N ALA A 64 -4.12 -7.00 -10.44
CA ALA A 64 -3.26 -6.13 -11.23
C ALA A 64 -3.04 -6.65 -12.65
N ASP A 65 -2.95 -7.95 -12.84
CA ASP A 65 -2.88 -8.58 -14.16
C ASP A 65 -4.11 -8.24 -15.00
N CYS A 66 -5.29 -8.35 -14.42
CA CYS A 66 -6.55 -8.00 -15.06
C CYS A 66 -6.68 -6.50 -15.33
N GLU A 67 -6.32 -5.64 -14.37
CA GLU A 67 -6.51 -4.18 -14.45
C GLU A 67 -5.46 -3.48 -15.33
N SER A 68 -4.22 -3.98 -15.33
CA SER A 68 -3.08 -3.26 -15.94
C SER A 68 -2.09 -4.17 -16.66
N SER A 69 -2.39 -5.46 -16.83
CA SER A 69 -1.42 -6.48 -17.28
C SER A 69 -0.18 -6.53 -16.38
N GLY A 70 -0.38 -6.43 -15.06
CA GLY A 70 0.67 -6.49 -14.05
C GLY A 70 1.60 -5.27 -14.00
N ARG A 71 1.26 -4.17 -14.66
CA ARG A 71 2.11 -2.97 -14.74
C ARG A 71 1.91 -2.04 -13.56
N TRP A 72 2.63 -2.29 -12.47
CA TRP A 72 2.48 -1.57 -11.21
C TRP A 72 2.76 -0.06 -11.27
N HIS A 73 3.51 0.42 -12.28
CA HIS A 73 3.85 1.84 -12.45
C HIS A 73 3.18 2.48 -13.66
N ILE A 74 2.06 1.93 -14.13
CA ILE A 74 1.36 2.46 -15.31
C ILE A 74 0.68 3.80 -15.00
N ASN A 75 0.85 4.72 -15.94
CA ASN A 75 0.07 5.94 -16.10
C ASN A 75 -0.18 6.14 -17.59
N SER A 76 -1.34 5.72 -18.06
CA SER A 76 -1.73 5.82 -19.48
C SER A 76 -2.50 7.11 -19.81
N GLY A 77 -2.67 8.01 -18.85
CA GLY A 77 -3.43 9.25 -19.03
C GLY A 77 -4.96 9.11 -18.94
N ASN A 78 -5.46 7.90 -18.58
CA ASN A 78 -6.88 7.61 -18.43
C ASN A 78 -7.47 7.99 -17.05
N SER A 79 -6.71 8.73 -16.23
CA SER A 79 -7.05 9.12 -14.85
C SER A 79 -7.07 7.97 -13.84
N TYR A 80 -6.54 6.79 -14.21
CA TYR A 80 -6.30 5.66 -13.34
C TYR A 80 -4.81 5.34 -13.27
N TYR A 81 -4.31 4.99 -12.09
CA TYR A 81 -2.88 4.95 -11.81
C TYR A 81 -2.46 3.66 -11.12
N GLY A 82 -1.30 3.16 -11.51
CA GLY A 82 -0.66 2.01 -10.90
C GLY A 82 -1.27 0.67 -11.30
N GLY A 83 -0.72 -0.42 -10.76
CA GLY A 83 -1.11 -1.78 -11.11
C GLY A 83 -2.57 -2.10 -10.85
N LEU A 84 -3.15 -1.51 -9.80
CA LEU A 84 -4.53 -1.71 -9.39
C LEU A 84 -5.48 -0.61 -9.87
N GLN A 85 -5.04 0.26 -10.78
CA GLN A 85 -5.84 1.28 -11.46
C GLN A 85 -6.64 2.16 -10.50
N PHE A 86 -5.95 2.77 -9.52
CA PHE A 86 -6.57 3.71 -8.60
C PHE A 86 -6.96 5.01 -9.26
N ARG A 87 -8.17 5.49 -8.97
CA ARG A 87 -8.48 6.92 -9.12
C ARG A 87 -7.71 7.73 -8.09
N GLN A 88 -7.28 8.95 -8.45
CA GLN A 88 -6.56 9.83 -7.54
C GLN A 88 -7.35 10.15 -6.26
N SER A 89 -8.67 10.32 -6.35
CA SER A 89 -9.53 10.52 -5.19
C SER A 89 -9.55 9.33 -4.25
N THR A 90 -9.65 8.11 -4.80
CA THR A 90 -9.61 6.85 -4.04
C THR A 90 -8.25 6.68 -3.36
N TRP A 91 -7.15 6.94 -4.08
CA TRP A 91 -5.80 6.91 -3.51
C TRP A 91 -5.66 7.80 -2.28
N LYS A 92 -6.10 9.08 -2.42
CA LYS A 92 -6.07 10.05 -1.33
C LYS A 92 -6.94 9.64 -0.15
N ALA A 93 -8.20 9.26 -0.41
CA ALA A 93 -9.18 8.95 0.63
C ALA A 93 -8.79 7.72 1.49
N ASN A 94 -7.98 6.81 0.93
CA ASN A 94 -7.55 5.59 1.62
C ASN A 94 -6.07 5.62 2.08
N GLY A 95 -5.53 6.82 2.30
CA GLY A 95 -4.22 7.00 2.92
C GLY A 95 -3.02 6.87 1.99
N GLY A 96 -3.23 6.81 0.68
CA GLY A 96 -2.16 6.63 -0.31
C GLY A 96 -1.12 7.74 -0.30
N LEU A 97 -1.51 8.98 0.07
CA LEU A 97 -0.58 10.12 0.14
C LEU A 97 0.54 9.94 1.17
N ALA A 98 0.40 9.01 2.14
CA ALA A 98 1.48 8.66 3.05
C ALA A 98 2.64 7.96 2.34
N TYR A 99 2.42 7.42 1.14
CA TYR A 99 3.42 6.67 0.37
C TYR A 99 3.91 7.44 -0.86
N ALA A 100 2.99 7.99 -1.63
CA ALA A 100 3.32 8.73 -2.84
C ALA A 100 2.18 9.68 -3.23
N PRO A 101 2.46 10.76 -3.97
CA PRO A 101 1.42 11.68 -4.44
C PRO A 101 0.40 11.01 -5.38
N ARG A 102 0.77 9.88 -6.01
CA ARG A 102 -0.06 9.13 -6.95
C ARG A 102 0.31 7.64 -6.93
N ALA A 103 -0.64 6.75 -7.21
CA ALA A 103 -0.46 5.30 -7.04
C ALA A 103 0.65 4.70 -7.93
N ASP A 104 0.81 5.15 -9.17
CA ASP A 104 1.87 4.69 -10.10
C ASP A 104 3.29 5.03 -9.65
N LEU A 105 3.43 5.98 -8.71
CA LEU A 105 4.70 6.38 -8.11
C LEU A 105 5.02 5.59 -6.82
N ALA A 106 4.06 4.83 -6.32
CA ALA A 106 4.23 3.98 -5.15
C ALA A 106 4.73 2.58 -5.55
N THR A 107 5.40 1.91 -4.61
CA THR A 107 5.79 0.51 -4.80
C THR A 107 4.57 -0.42 -4.84
N ARG A 108 4.73 -1.63 -5.40
CA ARG A 108 3.69 -2.67 -5.38
C ARG A 108 3.12 -2.89 -3.98
N ALA A 109 3.98 -3.05 -2.99
CA ALA A 109 3.56 -3.29 -1.60
C ALA A 109 2.74 -2.14 -1.02
N GLN A 110 3.12 -0.89 -1.29
CA GLN A 110 2.38 0.29 -0.86
C GLN A 110 1.02 0.39 -1.55
N GLN A 111 0.95 0.09 -2.85
CA GLN A 111 -0.33 0.03 -3.57
C GLN A 111 -1.26 -1.03 -2.98
N ILE A 112 -0.74 -2.22 -2.65
CA ILE A 112 -1.49 -3.29 -2.00
C ILE A 112 -2.00 -2.84 -0.63
N THR A 113 -1.17 -2.17 0.19
CA THR A 113 -1.61 -1.66 1.49
C THR A 113 -2.80 -0.71 1.38
N VAL A 114 -2.80 0.19 0.40
CA VAL A 114 -3.92 1.10 0.14
C VAL A 114 -5.13 0.33 -0.42
N ALA A 115 -4.91 -0.68 -1.27
CA ALA A 115 -5.97 -1.52 -1.82
C ALA A 115 -6.70 -2.33 -0.73
N GLU A 116 -5.99 -2.81 0.28
CA GLU A 116 -6.59 -3.48 1.43
C GLU A 116 -7.51 -2.56 2.23
N GLU A 117 -7.18 -1.27 2.32
CA GLU A 117 -8.04 -0.28 2.94
C GLU A 117 -9.30 0.01 2.10
N VAL A 118 -9.15 0.10 0.78
CA VAL A 118 -10.29 0.18 -0.15
C VAL A 118 -11.17 -1.07 -0.04
N LEU A 119 -10.57 -2.27 0.00
CA LEU A 119 -11.30 -3.52 0.15
C LEU A 119 -12.11 -3.57 1.46
N ARG A 120 -11.57 -3.05 2.54
CA ARG A 120 -12.25 -2.97 3.83
C ARG A 120 -13.42 -2.02 3.82
N THR A 121 -13.31 -0.89 3.10
CA THR A 121 -14.31 0.19 3.09
C THR A 121 -15.34 0.05 1.96
N GLN A 122 -14.88 -0.21 0.74
CA GLN A 122 -15.70 -0.27 -0.47
C GLN A 122 -15.97 -1.70 -0.95
N GLY A 123 -15.09 -2.64 -0.62
CA GLY A 123 -15.19 -4.02 -1.10
C GLY A 123 -14.58 -4.21 -2.49
N TRP A 124 -14.78 -5.42 -3.00
CA TRP A 124 -14.31 -5.81 -4.33
C TRP A 124 -15.00 -5.05 -5.46
N GLU A 125 -16.12 -4.42 -5.20
CA GLU A 125 -16.86 -3.58 -6.13
C GLU A 125 -16.09 -2.34 -6.57
N ALA A 126 -14.99 -2.00 -5.89
CA ALA A 126 -14.04 -0.97 -6.33
C ALA A 126 -13.34 -1.36 -7.66
N TRP A 127 -13.29 -2.66 -7.98
CA TRP A 127 -12.73 -3.22 -9.22
C TRP A 127 -13.76 -4.09 -9.95
N PRO A 128 -14.86 -3.53 -10.48
CA PRO A 128 -16.06 -4.27 -10.83
C PRO A 128 -15.87 -5.31 -11.95
N ALA A 129 -15.02 -5.03 -12.94
CA ALA A 129 -14.76 -5.96 -14.04
C ALA A 129 -13.90 -7.14 -13.58
N CYS A 130 -12.77 -6.85 -12.94
CA CYS A 130 -11.80 -7.86 -12.55
C CYS A 130 -12.27 -8.67 -11.35
N SER A 131 -12.93 -8.05 -10.37
CA SER A 131 -13.50 -8.79 -9.24
C SER A 131 -14.56 -9.80 -9.70
N LYS A 132 -15.42 -9.42 -10.65
CA LYS A 132 -16.41 -10.33 -11.23
C LYS A 132 -15.73 -11.51 -11.96
N ALA A 133 -14.67 -11.24 -12.72
CA ALA A 133 -13.91 -12.29 -13.42
C ALA A 133 -13.34 -13.33 -12.45
N TYR A 134 -12.88 -12.88 -11.27
CA TYR A 134 -12.34 -13.75 -10.22
C TYR A 134 -13.36 -14.19 -9.17
N LYS A 135 -14.67 -13.88 -9.36
CA LYS A 135 -15.76 -14.21 -8.43
C LYS A 135 -15.53 -13.67 -7.01
N LEU A 136 -14.90 -12.49 -6.91
CA LEU A 136 -14.69 -11.76 -5.67
C LEU A 136 -15.89 -10.83 -5.43
N ALA A 137 -16.37 -10.76 -4.19
CA ALA A 137 -17.51 -9.91 -3.84
C ALA A 137 -17.47 -9.48 -2.37
N GLY A 138 -18.08 -8.35 -2.10
CA GLY A 138 -18.26 -7.82 -0.75
C GLY A 138 -17.00 -7.20 -0.14
N ARG A 139 -17.16 -6.69 1.08
CA ARG A 139 -16.07 -6.12 1.88
C ARG A 139 -15.31 -7.24 2.57
N MET A 140 -13.98 -7.14 2.55
CA MET A 140 -13.13 -8.13 3.21
C MET A 140 -11.97 -7.44 3.94
N HIS A 141 -11.38 -8.18 4.88
CA HIS A 141 -10.16 -7.80 5.57
C HIS A 141 -9.15 -8.95 5.51
N ILE A 142 -7.92 -8.66 5.10
CA ILE A 142 -6.80 -9.61 5.15
C ILE A 142 -6.14 -9.47 6.51
N VAL A 143 -6.14 -10.52 7.30
CA VAL A 143 -5.58 -10.55 8.66
C VAL A 143 -4.08 -10.24 8.60
N LYS A 144 -3.65 -9.30 9.42
CA LYS A 144 -2.25 -8.91 9.61
C LYS A 144 -1.72 -9.43 10.96
N PRO A 145 -0.40 -9.60 11.11
CA PRO A 145 0.18 -9.86 12.42
C PRO A 145 -0.27 -8.82 13.45
N GLY A 146 -0.75 -9.29 14.62
CA GLY A 146 -1.28 -8.43 15.68
C GLY A 146 -2.75 -8.01 15.55
N ASP A 147 -3.43 -8.38 14.46
CA ASP A 147 -4.87 -8.14 14.36
C ASP A 147 -5.66 -8.96 15.38
N THR A 148 -6.75 -8.38 15.88
CA THR A 148 -7.76 -9.06 16.68
C THR A 148 -9.14 -8.85 16.06
N LEU A 149 -10.06 -9.80 16.28
CA LEU A 149 -11.44 -9.64 15.79
C LEU A 149 -12.10 -8.36 16.32
N SER A 150 -11.79 -7.96 17.56
CA SER A 150 -12.31 -6.73 18.15
C SER A 150 -11.81 -5.49 17.40
N ALA A 151 -10.50 -5.40 17.15
CA ALA A 151 -9.91 -4.27 16.44
C ALA A 151 -10.41 -4.18 14.98
N ILE A 152 -10.50 -5.33 14.30
CA ILE A 152 -11.05 -5.40 12.93
C ILE A 152 -12.51 -4.97 12.92
N ALA A 153 -13.34 -5.46 13.85
CA ALA A 153 -14.77 -5.14 13.90
C ALA A 153 -15.00 -3.65 14.13
N VAL A 154 -14.25 -3.02 15.05
CA VAL A 154 -14.33 -1.58 15.33
C VAL A 154 -13.94 -0.78 14.08
N ARG A 155 -12.76 -1.05 13.51
CA ARG A 155 -12.25 -0.36 12.32
C ARG A 155 -13.16 -0.51 11.09
N SER A 156 -13.84 -1.65 10.98
CA SER A 156 -14.72 -1.97 9.85
C SER A 156 -16.19 -1.61 10.11
N HIS A 157 -16.50 -1.01 11.28
CA HIS A 157 -17.85 -0.64 11.70
C HIS A 157 -18.85 -1.82 11.63
N VAL A 158 -18.43 -3.00 12.11
CA VAL A 158 -19.26 -4.20 12.09
C VAL A 158 -20.36 -4.09 13.14
N LYS A 159 -21.63 -4.05 12.69
CA LYS A 159 -22.77 -4.11 13.58
C LYS A 159 -22.80 -5.44 14.35
N GLY A 160 -22.89 -5.37 15.68
CA GLY A 160 -22.77 -6.56 16.55
C GLY A 160 -21.33 -6.98 16.85
N GLY A 161 -20.37 -6.10 16.55
CA GLY A 161 -18.97 -6.22 17.00
C GLY A 161 -18.24 -7.46 16.53
N TRP A 162 -17.23 -7.86 17.31
CA TRP A 162 -16.39 -9.01 16.97
C TRP A 162 -17.16 -10.33 16.95
N GLN A 163 -18.21 -10.48 17.73
CA GLN A 163 -19.05 -11.68 17.73
C GLN A 163 -19.74 -11.88 16.38
N ALA A 164 -20.26 -10.81 15.78
CA ALA A 164 -20.85 -10.86 14.45
C ALA A 164 -19.81 -11.15 13.38
N LEU A 165 -18.63 -10.54 13.48
CA LEU A 165 -17.50 -10.82 12.59
C LEU A 165 -17.07 -12.29 12.71
N TYR A 166 -16.94 -12.83 13.93
CA TYR A 166 -16.60 -14.22 14.15
C TYR A 166 -17.65 -15.17 13.57
N ARG A 167 -18.94 -14.94 13.84
CA ARG A 167 -20.01 -15.79 13.28
C ARG A 167 -19.96 -15.85 11.76
N ALA A 168 -19.74 -14.71 11.11
CA ALA A 168 -19.65 -14.63 9.64
C ALA A 168 -18.44 -15.41 9.08
N ASN A 169 -17.38 -15.58 9.88
CA ASN A 169 -16.13 -16.19 9.47
C ASN A 169 -15.76 -17.48 10.23
N LYS A 170 -16.69 -18.05 10.99
CA LYS A 170 -16.42 -19.20 11.87
C LYS A 170 -15.81 -20.38 11.11
N LYS A 171 -16.26 -20.61 9.87
CA LYS A 171 -15.73 -21.70 9.03
C LYS A 171 -14.25 -21.49 8.68
N MET A 172 -13.83 -20.22 8.50
CA MET A 172 -12.44 -19.87 8.15
C MET A 172 -11.54 -19.82 9.39
N ILE A 173 -12.05 -19.26 10.49
CA ILE A 173 -11.29 -19.06 11.74
C ILE A 173 -11.21 -20.37 12.55
N GLY A 174 -12.25 -21.19 12.48
CA GLY A 174 -12.36 -22.39 13.28
C GLY A 174 -13.04 -22.17 14.64
N PRO A 175 -12.89 -23.09 15.61
CA PRO A 175 -13.64 -23.09 16.87
C PRO A 175 -13.20 -22.00 17.86
N SER A 176 -11.97 -21.46 17.72
CA SER A 176 -11.41 -20.47 18.64
C SER A 176 -11.34 -19.08 17.98
N PRO A 177 -12.06 -18.06 18.50
CA PRO A 177 -12.02 -16.72 17.96
C PRO A 177 -10.65 -16.02 18.12
N ASP A 178 -9.81 -16.49 19.02
CA ASP A 178 -8.50 -15.93 19.31
C ASP A 178 -7.40 -16.39 18.34
N ARG A 179 -7.73 -17.35 17.46
CA ARG A 179 -6.79 -17.89 16.47
C ARG A 179 -6.99 -17.25 15.10
N LEU A 180 -6.46 -16.04 14.95
CA LEU A 180 -6.39 -15.39 13.65
C LEU A 180 -5.03 -15.65 12.99
N ASN A 181 -5.05 -16.37 11.87
CA ASN A 181 -3.83 -16.58 11.08
C ASN A 181 -3.61 -15.40 10.12
N PRO A 182 -2.44 -14.74 10.15
CA PRO A 182 -2.10 -13.72 9.15
C PRO A 182 -2.26 -14.25 7.73
N GLY A 183 -2.79 -13.41 6.83
CA GLY A 183 -3.12 -13.77 5.46
C GLY A 183 -4.54 -14.35 5.28
N THR A 184 -5.25 -14.70 6.36
CA THR A 184 -6.65 -15.13 6.26
C THR A 184 -7.53 -13.96 5.79
N MET A 185 -8.35 -14.19 4.78
CA MET A 185 -9.30 -13.21 4.25
C MET A 185 -10.65 -13.37 4.96
N LEU A 186 -11.03 -12.38 5.76
CA LEU A 186 -12.28 -12.34 6.51
C LEU A 186 -13.34 -11.52 5.77
N VAL A 187 -14.53 -12.07 5.64
CA VAL A 187 -15.70 -11.35 5.15
C VAL A 187 -16.12 -10.33 6.21
N ILE A 188 -16.28 -9.07 5.81
CA ILE A 188 -16.84 -8.02 6.65
C ILE A 188 -18.35 -7.97 6.43
N PRO A 189 -19.18 -8.33 7.43
CA PRO A 189 -20.63 -8.29 7.31
C PRO A 189 -21.13 -6.91 6.89
N LYS A 190 -22.25 -6.88 6.16
CA LYS A 190 -22.92 -5.60 5.87
C LYS A 190 -23.36 -4.95 7.18
N ALA A 191 -23.27 -3.63 7.22
CA ALA A 191 -23.74 -2.82 8.34
C ALA A 191 -25.25 -2.92 8.53
#